data_760ec88f1bb56887ff366070d92ecb2d
#
_entry.id   760ec88f1bb56887ff366070d92ecb2d
#
_cell.length_a   1.000
_cell.length_b   1.000
_cell.length_c   1.000
_cell.angle_alpha   90.00
_cell.angle_beta   90.00
_cell.angle_gamma   90.00
#
_symmetry.space_group_name_H-M   'P 1'
#
loop_
_entity.id
_entity.type
_entity.pdbx_description
1 polymer ?
#
loop_
_entity_poly.entity_id
_entity_poly.type
_entity_poly.pdbx_seq_one_letter_code
_entity_poly.pdbx_strand_id
1 'polypeptide(L)'
;AVLVVACMGVRTILLTMDPDRIAQMSCNLAIGGIAKGHLVKEIDALGGEMGRNTDQAGIQFRMINTSKGPAVRALRAQCDKKVYREVMQRTLRAQPALEIRGGTVDRILTRGGAVTGIVTDAGTSIHARAVVLTSGTFLKGLIHIGLNHFPAGRAGEASAEHLSDCMRDFGFEVGRLKTGTPPRLD
;
A
#
# COMPACT_ATOMS: atom_id res chain seq x y z
N ALA A 1 -1.74 -4.93 7.27
CA ALA A 1 -1.76 -6.39 7.09
C ALA A 1 -0.44 -7.02 7.56
N VAL A 2 0.72 -6.69 6.97
CA VAL A 2 2.00 -7.37 7.23
C VAL A 2 2.42 -7.34 8.70
N LEU A 3 2.30 -6.22 9.40
CA LEU A 3 2.61 -6.10 10.83
C LEU A 3 1.72 -7.00 11.68
N VAL A 4 0.41 -6.99 11.45
CA VAL A 4 -0.54 -7.82 12.21
C VAL A 4 -0.19 -9.30 12.07
N VAL A 5 0.09 -9.77 10.87
CA VAL A 5 0.46 -11.17 10.61
C VAL A 5 1.78 -11.54 11.30
N ALA A 6 2.78 -10.65 11.24
CA ALA A 6 4.06 -10.86 11.91
C ALA A 6 3.92 -10.82 13.45
N CYS A 7 3.08 -9.94 14.01
CA CYS A 7 2.77 -9.89 15.44
C CYS A 7 2.09 -11.19 15.94
N MET A 8 1.38 -11.90 15.07
CA MET A 8 0.83 -13.24 15.37
C MET A 8 1.90 -14.35 15.34
N GLY A 9 3.17 -14.02 15.18
CA GLY A 9 4.28 -14.98 15.15
C GLY A 9 4.45 -15.70 13.79
N VAL A 10 3.73 -15.30 12.76
CA VAL A 10 3.87 -15.90 11.43
C VAL A 10 5.06 -15.27 10.71
N ARG A 11 5.99 -16.11 10.22
CA ARG A 11 7.09 -15.63 9.38
C ARG A 11 6.52 -14.98 8.11
N THR A 12 6.82 -13.71 7.93
CA THR A 12 6.21 -12.86 6.90
C THR A 12 7.30 -12.17 6.09
N ILE A 13 7.13 -12.09 4.78
CA ILE A 13 7.96 -11.28 3.90
C ILE A 13 7.10 -10.12 3.38
N LEU A 14 7.59 -8.90 3.56
CA LEU A 14 7.12 -7.73 2.84
C LEU A 14 7.98 -7.54 1.60
N LEU A 15 7.44 -7.92 0.45
CA LEU A 15 8.11 -7.68 -0.83
C LEU A 15 7.63 -6.36 -1.42
N THR A 16 8.55 -5.49 -1.75
CA THR A 16 8.28 -4.17 -2.34
C THR A 16 9.35 -3.83 -3.38
N MET A 17 8.99 -3.08 -4.41
CA MET A 17 9.92 -2.69 -5.47
C MET A 17 11.11 -1.89 -4.92
N ASP A 18 10.84 -0.99 -3.95
CA ASP A 18 11.85 -0.17 -3.29
C ASP A 18 11.58 -0.10 -1.77
N PRO A 19 12.38 -0.80 -0.94
CA PRO A 19 12.26 -0.77 0.51
C PRO A 19 12.40 0.62 1.14
N ASP A 20 13.17 1.51 0.53
CA ASP A 20 13.38 2.85 1.06
C ASP A 20 12.21 3.80 0.78
N ARG A 21 11.27 3.39 -0.08
CA ARG A 21 10.03 4.11 -0.37
C ARG A 21 8.80 3.60 0.37
N ILE A 22 8.96 2.66 1.28
CA ILE A 22 7.86 2.21 2.13
C ILE A 22 7.26 3.40 2.88
N ALA A 23 5.93 3.48 2.90
CA ALA A 23 5.14 4.54 3.54
C ALA A 23 5.36 5.96 2.98
N GLN A 24 5.91 6.08 1.78
CA GLN A 24 6.05 7.38 1.11
C GLN A 24 4.67 7.98 0.78
N MET A 25 4.40 9.17 1.29
CA MET A 25 3.18 9.93 1.01
C MET A 25 3.37 10.78 -0.27
N SER A 26 3.19 10.19 -1.44
CA SER A 26 3.54 10.82 -2.72
C SER A 26 2.54 11.88 -3.16
N CYS A 27 1.25 11.65 -2.94
CA CYS A 27 0.17 12.51 -3.47
C CYS A 27 -0.37 13.47 -2.40
N ASN A 28 -0.68 12.96 -1.20
CA ASN A 28 -1.34 13.68 -0.14
C ASN A 28 -0.70 13.36 1.21
N LEU A 29 -0.47 14.39 2.02
CA LEU A 29 0.07 14.26 3.39
C LEU A 29 -0.99 13.87 4.42
N ALA A 30 -2.21 13.56 4.04
CA ALA A 30 -3.28 13.39 4.99
C ALA A 30 -3.69 11.93 5.14
N ILE A 31 -3.90 11.53 6.38
CA ILE A 31 -4.51 10.27 6.78
C ILE A 31 -5.93 10.56 7.29
N GLY A 32 -6.88 9.73 6.89
CA GLY A 32 -8.28 9.91 7.26
C GLY A 32 -9.10 10.70 6.24
N GLY A 33 -10.20 11.28 6.69
CA GLY A 33 -11.23 11.88 5.84
C GLY A 33 -12.41 10.94 5.61
N ILE A 34 -13.35 11.33 4.73
CA ILE A 34 -14.56 10.53 4.43
C ILE A 34 -14.14 9.14 3.94
N ALA A 35 -14.79 8.10 4.41
CA ALA A 35 -14.49 6.69 4.23
C ALA A 35 -13.10 6.27 4.72
N LYS A 36 -12.03 7.02 4.40
CA LYS A 36 -10.66 6.71 4.83
C LYS A 36 -10.51 6.70 6.35
N GLY A 37 -11.07 7.69 7.06
CA GLY A 37 -11.02 7.75 8.53
C GLY A 37 -11.73 6.58 9.21
N HIS A 38 -12.80 6.06 8.62
CA HIS A 38 -13.50 4.88 9.08
C HIS A 38 -12.61 3.64 8.95
N LEU A 39 -12.02 3.43 7.77
CA LEU A 39 -11.10 2.32 7.52
C LEU A 39 -9.85 2.37 8.41
N VAL A 40 -9.30 3.56 8.68
CA VAL A 40 -8.16 3.70 9.61
C VAL A 40 -8.53 3.24 11.00
N LYS A 41 -9.74 3.57 11.51
CA LYS A 41 -10.21 3.11 12.82
C LYS A 41 -10.42 1.59 12.87
N GLU A 42 -10.96 1.00 11.80
CA GLU A 42 -11.12 -0.46 11.71
C GLU A 42 -9.75 -1.17 11.69
N ILE A 43 -8.79 -0.62 10.95
CA ILE A 43 -7.42 -1.13 10.91
C ILE A 43 -6.77 -1.02 12.29
N ASP A 44 -6.96 0.11 12.99
CA ASP A 44 -6.43 0.36 14.33
C ASP A 44 -7.01 -0.62 15.35
N ALA A 45 -8.33 -0.85 15.32
CA ALA A 45 -9.01 -1.82 16.17
C ALA A 45 -8.48 -3.27 16.01
N LEU A 46 -7.93 -3.60 14.84
CA LEU A 46 -7.27 -4.87 14.55
C LEU A 46 -5.76 -4.86 14.87
N GLY A 47 -5.26 -3.84 15.55
CA GLY A 47 -3.84 -3.71 15.89
C GLY A 47 -2.96 -3.21 14.73
N GLY A 48 -3.55 -2.53 13.74
CA GLY A 48 -2.81 -1.96 12.62
C GLY A 48 -2.03 -0.70 13.01
N GLU A 49 -0.99 -0.40 12.28
CA GLU A 49 -0.01 0.64 12.63
C GLU A 49 -0.36 2.03 12.07
N MET A 50 -1.31 2.13 11.13
CA MET A 50 -1.56 3.39 10.42
C MET A 50 -1.99 4.54 11.35
N GLY A 51 -2.89 4.28 12.31
CA GLY A 51 -3.31 5.25 13.31
C GLY A 51 -2.16 5.69 14.22
N ARG A 52 -1.46 4.73 14.82
CA ARG A 52 -0.31 4.95 15.72
C ARG A 52 0.83 5.73 15.03
N ASN A 53 1.12 5.40 13.79
CA ASN A 53 2.11 6.13 12.99
C ASN A 53 1.65 7.57 12.69
N THR A 54 0.34 7.75 12.48
CA THR A 54 -0.25 9.07 12.28
C THR A 54 -0.15 9.94 13.52
N ASP A 55 -0.35 9.37 14.70
CA ASP A 55 -0.23 10.11 15.97
C ASP A 55 1.20 10.61 16.21
N GLN A 56 2.21 9.89 15.76
CA GLN A 56 3.62 10.29 15.85
C GLN A 56 4.04 11.34 14.80
N ALA A 57 3.42 11.30 13.61
CA ALA A 57 3.80 12.14 12.47
C ALA A 57 2.81 13.28 12.20
N GLY A 58 1.70 13.34 12.93
CA GLY A 58 0.63 14.30 12.73
C GLY A 58 1.04 15.72 13.12
N ILE A 59 0.80 16.67 12.22
CA ILE A 59 1.03 18.11 12.45
C ILE A 59 -0.27 18.89 12.63
N GLN A 60 -1.39 18.33 12.16
CA GLN A 60 -2.72 18.94 12.33
C GLN A 60 -3.79 17.83 12.35
N PHE A 61 -4.69 17.90 13.31
CA PHE A 61 -5.85 17.01 13.41
C PHE A 61 -7.13 17.84 13.29
N ARG A 62 -8.03 17.46 12.39
CA ARG A 62 -9.28 18.17 12.16
C ARG A 62 -10.45 17.21 11.91
N MET A 63 -11.58 17.47 12.58
CA MET A 63 -12.84 16.85 12.21
C MET A 63 -13.40 17.57 10.99
N ILE A 64 -13.68 16.82 9.92
CA ILE A 64 -14.29 17.34 8.70
C ILE A 64 -15.75 16.91 8.57
N ASN A 65 -16.51 17.61 7.72
CA ASN A 65 -17.93 17.37 7.46
C ASN A 65 -18.83 17.48 8.69
N THR A 66 -18.49 18.35 9.63
CA THR A 66 -19.26 18.55 10.86
C THR A 66 -20.67 19.03 10.63
N SER A 67 -20.92 19.75 9.51
CA SER A 67 -22.23 20.25 9.08
C SER A 67 -23.06 19.24 8.27
N LYS A 68 -22.51 18.09 7.89
CA LYS A 68 -23.15 17.12 6.97
C LYS A 68 -23.82 15.94 7.67
N GLY A 69 -23.80 15.92 9.01
CA GLY A 69 -24.39 14.87 9.82
C GLY A 69 -23.36 13.86 10.36
N PRO A 70 -23.73 13.07 11.39
CA PRO A 70 -22.82 12.19 12.12
C PRO A 70 -22.15 11.13 11.25
N ALA A 71 -22.88 10.53 10.31
CA ALA A 71 -22.39 9.43 9.48
C ALA A 71 -21.20 9.80 8.59
N VAL A 72 -21.03 11.06 8.24
CA VAL A 72 -19.94 11.53 7.38
C VAL A 72 -18.90 12.37 8.12
N ARG A 73 -19.06 12.56 9.43
CA ARG A 73 -18.02 13.17 10.27
C ARG A 73 -16.82 12.27 10.32
N ALA A 74 -15.67 12.80 9.93
CA ALA A 74 -14.45 12.00 9.82
C ALA A 74 -13.25 12.79 10.30
N LEU A 75 -12.40 12.14 11.09
CA LEU A 75 -11.12 12.71 11.48
C LEU A 75 -10.16 12.67 10.29
N ARG A 76 -9.45 13.76 10.09
CA ARG A 76 -8.38 13.88 9.11
C ARG A 76 -7.15 14.48 9.76
N ALA A 77 -6.02 13.78 9.66
CA ALA A 77 -4.73 14.24 10.14
C ALA A 77 -3.85 14.66 8.95
N GLN A 78 -3.24 15.82 9.02
CA GLN A 78 -2.10 16.18 8.18
C GLN A 78 -0.84 15.66 8.85
N CYS A 79 0.05 15.04 8.08
CA CYS A 79 1.27 14.45 8.61
C CYS A 79 2.51 15.08 7.97
N ASP A 80 3.62 15.11 8.70
CA ASP A 80 4.92 15.31 8.11
C ASP A 80 5.30 14.06 7.31
N LYS A 81 5.53 14.21 6.01
CA LYS A 81 5.84 13.10 5.11
C LYS A 81 7.11 12.33 5.49
N LYS A 82 8.12 13.07 5.93
CA LYS A 82 9.41 12.49 6.27
C LYS A 82 9.30 11.70 7.56
N VAL A 83 8.72 12.31 8.59
CA VAL A 83 8.51 11.67 9.89
C VAL A 83 7.60 10.44 9.74
N TYR A 84 6.48 10.54 9.00
CA TYR A 84 5.58 9.42 8.76
C TYR A 84 6.30 8.22 8.14
N ARG A 85 7.12 8.47 7.11
CA ARG A 85 7.92 7.43 6.45
C ARG A 85 8.96 6.82 7.40
N GLU A 86 9.71 7.64 8.11
CA GLU A 86 10.77 7.19 9.02
C GLU A 86 10.23 6.35 10.18
N VAL A 87 9.14 6.79 10.78
CA VAL A 87 8.47 6.05 11.87
C VAL A 87 7.97 4.69 11.37
N MET A 88 7.25 4.66 10.24
CA MET A 88 6.74 3.40 9.70
C MET A 88 7.87 2.44 9.32
N GLN A 89 8.92 2.91 8.68
CA GLN A 89 10.07 2.07 8.31
C GLN A 89 10.79 1.52 9.55
N ARG A 90 10.96 2.34 10.59
CA ARG A 90 11.53 1.90 11.87
C ARG A 90 10.68 0.82 12.51
N THR A 91 9.36 1.01 12.58
CA THR A 91 8.42 0.02 13.12
C THR A 91 8.49 -1.30 12.36
N LEU A 92 8.49 -1.25 11.03
CA LEU A 92 8.56 -2.45 10.20
C LEU A 92 9.90 -3.19 10.36
N ARG A 93 11.02 -2.47 10.39
CA ARG A 93 12.35 -3.07 10.56
C ARG A 93 12.58 -3.66 11.96
N ALA A 94 11.91 -3.12 12.98
CA ALA A 94 11.99 -3.61 14.33
C ALA A 94 11.07 -4.82 14.60
N GLN A 95 10.15 -5.14 13.68
CA GLN A 95 9.17 -6.19 13.89
C GLN A 95 9.79 -7.58 13.77
N PRO A 96 9.79 -8.42 14.82
CA PRO A 96 10.18 -9.82 14.73
C PRO A 96 9.32 -10.60 13.73
N ALA A 97 9.89 -11.65 13.15
CA ALA A 97 9.24 -12.50 12.14
C ALA A 97 8.84 -11.78 10.83
N LEU A 98 9.25 -10.52 10.63
CA LEU A 98 9.06 -9.77 9.40
C LEU A 98 10.40 -9.57 8.70
N GLU A 99 10.47 -9.99 7.45
CA GLU A 99 11.58 -9.73 6.55
C GLU A 99 11.14 -8.76 5.46
N ILE A 100 11.93 -7.72 5.18
CA ILE A 100 11.68 -6.76 4.10
C ILE A 100 12.64 -7.07 2.95
N ARG A 101 12.08 -7.29 1.75
CA ARG A 101 12.88 -7.55 0.54
C ARG A 101 12.50 -6.59 -0.58
N GLY A 102 13.51 -6.16 -1.35
CA GLY A 102 13.31 -5.50 -2.64
C GLY A 102 13.03 -6.50 -3.75
N GLY A 103 12.13 -6.13 -4.67
CA GLY A 103 11.81 -6.91 -5.87
C GLY A 103 10.39 -6.67 -6.37
N THR A 104 10.17 -7.01 -7.63
CA THR A 104 8.86 -6.94 -8.27
C THR A 104 8.30 -8.35 -8.44
N VAL A 105 7.04 -8.56 -8.08
CA VAL A 105 6.37 -9.84 -8.32
C VAL A 105 5.98 -9.94 -9.78
N ASP A 106 6.46 -10.99 -10.44
CA ASP A 106 6.09 -11.34 -11.81
C ASP A 106 4.80 -12.17 -11.84
N ARG A 107 4.76 -13.24 -11.06
CA ARG A 107 3.60 -14.13 -11.00
C ARG A 107 3.44 -14.84 -9.66
N ILE A 108 2.24 -15.34 -9.41
CA ILE A 108 1.90 -16.17 -8.26
C ILE A 108 2.04 -17.65 -8.67
N LEU A 109 2.62 -18.45 -7.82
CA LEU A 109 2.74 -19.90 -8.00
C LEU A 109 1.58 -20.62 -7.35
N THR A 110 1.00 -21.58 -8.07
CA THR A 110 -0.07 -22.44 -7.56
C THR A 110 0.23 -23.92 -7.86
N ARG A 111 -0.30 -24.79 -7.01
CA ARG A 111 -0.29 -26.25 -7.22
C ARG A 111 -1.59 -26.82 -6.67
N GLY A 112 -2.33 -27.59 -7.48
CA GLY A 112 -3.59 -28.20 -7.06
C GLY A 112 -4.64 -27.20 -6.56
N GLY A 113 -4.71 -26.00 -7.17
CA GLY A 113 -5.62 -24.94 -6.78
C GLY A 113 -5.22 -24.13 -5.55
N ALA A 114 -4.09 -24.44 -4.91
CA ALA A 114 -3.58 -23.69 -3.75
C ALA A 114 -2.36 -22.85 -4.11
N VAL A 115 -2.22 -21.68 -3.49
CA VAL A 115 -1.03 -20.83 -3.60
C VAL A 115 0.17 -21.55 -2.95
N THR A 116 1.32 -21.53 -3.63
CA THR A 116 2.57 -22.10 -3.14
C THR A 116 3.71 -21.10 -3.05
N GLY A 117 3.53 -19.88 -3.56
CA GLY A 117 4.53 -18.83 -3.52
C GLY A 117 4.38 -17.82 -4.63
N ILE A 118 5.49 -17.14 -4.93
CA ILE A 118 5.60 -16.15 -6.02
C ILE A 118 6.91 -16.34 -6.77
N VAL A 119 6.99 -15.77 -7.96
CA VAL A 119 8.25 -15.56 -8.71
C VAL A 119 8.44 -14.06 -8.90
N THR A 120 9.65 -13.58 -8.69
CA THR A 120 10.03 -12.20 -8.97
C THR A 120 10.42 -12.03 -10.44
N ASP A 121 10.50 -10.79 -10.91
CA ASP A 121 11.01 -10.39 -12.22
C ASP A 121 12.46 -10.86 -12.47
N ALA A 122 13.25 -10.98 -11.41
CA ALA A 122 14.59 -11.58 -11.45
C ALA A 122 14.60 -13.13 -11.52
N GLY A 123 13.43 -13.78 -11.64
CA GLY A 123 13.30 -15.24 -11.70
C GLY A 123 13.42 -15.95 -10.35
N THR A 124 13.55 -15.24 -9.25
CA THR A 124 13.67 -15.85 -7.92
C THR A 124 12.31 -16.35 -7.42
N SER A 125 12.22 -17.62 -7.05
CA SER A 125 11.03 -18.19 -6.42
C SER A 125 11.07 -18.01 -4.90
N ILE A 126 9.97 -17.52 -4.34
CA ILE A 126 9.77 -17.41 -2.90
C ILE A 126 8.55 -18.25 -2.52
N HIS A 127 8.76 -19.28 -1.71
CA HIS A 127 7.70 -20.17 -1.27
C HIS A 127 6.91 -19.57 -0.11
N ALA A 128 5.59 -19.61 -0.20
CA ALA A 128 4.67 -19.11 0.82
C ALA A 128 3.34 -19.87 0.77
N ARG A 129 2.72 -20.05 1.93
CA ARG A 129 1.39 -20.68 2.04
C ARG A 129 0.23 -19.72 1.71
N ALA A 130 0.50 -18.44 1.77
CA ALA A 130 -0.46 -17.38 1.43
C ALA A 130 0.25 -16.17 0.85
N VAL A 131 -0.43 -15.47 -0.04
CA VAL A 131 0.04 -14.21 -0.65
C VAL A 131 -1.06 -13.16 -0.48
N VAL A 132 -0.69 -12.00 0.03
CA VAL A 132 -1.59 -10.83 0.15
C VAL A 132 -1.12 -9.78 -0.84
N LEU A 133 -1.95 -9.50 -1.83
CA LEU A 133 -1.66 -8.52 -2.87
C LEU A 133 -2.16 -7.13 -2.45
N THR A 134 -1.24 -6.17 -2.31
CA THR A 134 -1.53 -4.79 -1.90
C THR A 134 -0.81 -3.78 -2.81
N SER A 135 -0.87 -4.01 -4.11
CA SER A 135 -0.08 -3.37 -5.16
C SER A 135 -0.36 -1.86 -5.37
N GLY A 136 -1.43 -1.32 -4.82
CA GLY A 136 -1.78 0.09 -5.00
C GLY A 136 -1.96 0.46 -6.48
N THR A 137 -1.24 1.48 -6.96
CA THR A 137 -1.32 2.01 -8.34
C THR A 137 -0.33 1.37 -9.31
N PHE A 138 0.36 0.29 -8.92
CA PHE A 138 1.49 -0.24 -9.67
C PHE A 138 1.13 -1.32 -10.72
N LEU A 139 0.01 -2.05 -10.58
CA LEU A 139 -0.39 -3.08 -11.54
C LEU A 139 -0.71 -2.46 -12.91
N LYS A 140 0.16 -2.67 -13.89
CA LYS A 140 0.10 -2.04 -15.21
C LYS A 140 -0.23 -0.55 -15.11
N GLY A 141 0.44 0.13 -14.15
CA GLY A 141 0.23 1.54 -13.88
C GLY A 141 0.52 2.38 -15.13
N LEU A 142 -0.34 3.36 -15.40
CA LEU A 142 -0.19 4.28 -16.52
C LEU A 142 -0.40 5.71 -16.01
N ILE A 143 0.64 6.53 -16.13
CA ILE A 143 0.57 7.94 -15.79
C ILE A 143 0.14 8.74 -17.01
N HIS A 144 -0.80 9.68 -16.79
CA HIS A 144 -1.23 10.64 -17.77
C HIS A 144 -0.87 12.06 -17.31
N ILE A 145 -0.20 12.82 -18.17
CA ILE A 145 0.13 14.24 -17.98
C ILE A 145 -0.33 14.97 -19.25
N GLY A 146 -1.49 15.57 -19.20
CA GLY A 146 -2.16 16.09 -20.38
C GLY A 146 -2.45 14.96 -21.38
N LEU A 147 -1.98 15.09 -22.60
CA LEU A 147 -2.12 14.06 -23.64
C LEU A 147 -1.00 13.01 -23.61
N ASN A 148 0.07 13.25 -22.89
CA ASN A 148 1.17 12.30 -22.78
C ASN A 148 0.85 11.22 -21.75
N HIS A 149 1.22 9.98 -22.03
CA HIS A 149 1.07 8.87 -21.11
C HIS A 149 2.25 7.91 -21.24
N PHE A 150 2.61 7.29 -20.10
CA PHE A 150 3.70 6.34 -20.02
C PHE A 150 3.50 5.34 -18.88
N PRO A 151 4.01 4.09 -19.01
CA PRO A 151 3.93 3.09 -17.95
C PRO A 151 4.70 3.52 -16.72
N ALA A 152 4.04 3.64 -15.59
CA ALA A 152 4.63 3.88 -14.29
C ALA A 152 3.60 3.67 -13.17
N GLY A 153 4.03 3.22 -12.00
CA GLY A 153 3.17 3.13 -10.82
C GLY A 153 3.00 4.45 -10.10
N ARG A 154 4.09 5.23 -10.01
CA ARG A 154 4.17 6.62 -9.54
C ARG A 154 5.23 7.37 -10.36
N ALA A 155 5.26 8.70 -10.25
CA ALA A 155 6.30 9.49 -10.90
C ALA A 155 7.70 9.04 -10.48
N GLY A 156 8.52 8.62 -11.44
CA GLY A 156 9.87 8.09 -11.22
C GLY A 156 9.93 6.66 -10.67
N GLU A 157 8.82 5.90 -10.72
CA GLU A 157 8.78 4.49 -10.29
C GLU A 157 8.08 3.63 -11.34
N ALA A 158 8.71 2.53 -11.72
CA ALA A 158 8.19 1.60 -12.71
C ALA A 158 6.84 1.00 -12.30
N SER A 159 6.10 0.47 -13.23
CA SER A 159 4.89 -0.35 -12.99
C SER A 159 5.24 -1.84 -12.91
N ALA A 160 4.37 -2.63 -12.31
CA ALA A 160 4.42 -4.10 -12.34
C ALA A 160 3.58 -4.58 -13.53
N GLU A 161 4.24 -5.12 -14.57
CA GLU A 161 3.59 -5.36 -15.86
C GLU A 161 2.83 -6.69 -15.92
N HIS A 162 3.35 -7.77 -15.35
CA HIS A 162 2.86 -9.11 -15.60
C HIS A 162 1.84 -9.64 -14.58
N LEU A 163 1.90 -9.17 -13.33
CA LEU A 163 1.08 -9.72 -12.24
C LEU A 163 -0.43 -9.60 -12.49
N SER A 164 -0.88 -8.55 -13.18
CA SER A 164 -2.30 -8.40 -13.54
C SER A 164 -2.75 -9.40 -14.59
N ASP A 165 -1.87 -9.85 -15.48
CA ASP A 165 -2.17 -10.90 -16.45
C ASP A 165 -2.25 -12.25 -15.75
N CYS A 166 -1.33 -12.53 -14.83
CA CYS A 166 -1.38 -13.71 -13.96
C CYS A 166 -2.72 -13.81 -13.20
N MET A 167 -3.29 -12.67 -12.74
CA MET A 167 -4.61 -12.65 -12.10
C MET A 167 -5.73 -13.02 -13.08
N ARG A 168 -5.66 -12.57 -14.35
CA ARG A 168 -6.62 -12.98 -15.38
C ARG A 168 -6.52 -14.46 -15.70
N ASP A 169 -5.31 -15.01 -15.74
CA ASP A 169 -5.08 -16.44 -15.98
C ASP A 169 -5.72 -17.31 -14.88
N PHE A 170 -5.86 -16.78 -13.65
CA PHE A 170 -6.61 -17.41 -12.56
C PHE A 170 -8.13 -17.22 -12.66
N GLY A 171 -8.63 -16.54 -13.69
CA GLY A 171 -10.05 -16.29 -13.89
C GLY A 171 -10.62 -15.07 -13.18
N PHE A 172 -9.77 -14.21 -12.59
CA PHE A 172 -10.24 -12.95 -12.01
C PHE A 172 -10.59 -11.93 -13.10
N GLU A 173 -11.73 -11.28 -12.95
CA GLU A 173 -12.05 -10.11 -13.74
C GLU A 173 -11.17 -8.93 -13.31
N VAL A 174 -10.39 -8.38 -14.25
CA VAL A 174 -9.47 -7.28 -13.99
C VAL A 174 -9.93 -6.04 -14.74
N GLY A 175 -10.39 -5.06 -14.01
CA GLY A 175 -10.78 -3.74 -14.53
C GLY A 175 -9.68 -2.69 -14.35
N ARG A 176 -9.87 -1.55 -14.99
CA ARG A 176 -8.99 -0.38 -14.83
C ARG A 176 -9.71 0.69 -14.02
N LEU A 177 -9.04 1.14 -12.95
CA LEU A 177 -9.49 2.27 -12.15
C LEU A 177 -8.64 3.51 -12.48
N LYS A 178 -9.24 4.68 -12.35
CA LYS A 178 -8.58 5.98 -12.51
C LYS A 178 -8.49 6.68 -11.16
N THR A 179 -7.34 7.23 -10.86
CA THR A 179 -7.12 8.16 -9.74
C THR A 179 -6.68 9.52 -10.27
N GLY A 180 -6.97 10.59 -9.57
CA GLY A 180 -6.55 11.94 -9.93
C GLY A 180 -5.67 12.54 -8.88
N THR A 181 -4.58 13.18 -9.30
CA THR A 181 -3.74 13.99 -8.42
C THR A 181 -4.17 15.44 -8.54
N PRO A 182 -4.51 16.13 -7.44
CA PRO A 182 -4.82 17.56 -7.49
C PRO A 182 -3.59 18.36 -7.92
N PRO A 183 -3.76 19.50 -8.59
CA PRO A 183 -2.65 20.37 -8.95
C PRO A 183 -1.96 20.90 -7.69
N ARG A 184 -0.67 21.11 -7.78
CA ARG A 184 0.10 21.87 -6.80
C ARG A 184 0.12 23.32 -7.26
N LEU A 185 -0.27 24.19 -6.36
CA LEU A 185 -0.22 25.65 -6.56
C LEU A 185 0.91 26.18 -5.69
N ASP A 186 1.58 27.17 -6.19
CA ASP A 186 2.61 27.93 -5.45
C ASP A 186 1.98 28.86 -4.43
#